data_243281e633de4004abeee65c1fe83b80
#
_entry.id   243281e633de4004abeee65c1fe83b80
#
_cell.length_a   1.000
_cell.length_b   1.000
_cell.length_c   1.000
_cell.angle_alpha   90.00
_cell.angle_beta   90.00
_cell.angle_gamma   90.00
#
_symmetry.space_group_name_H-M   'P 1'
#
loop_
_entity.id
_entity.type
_entity.pdbx_description
1 polymer ?
#
loop_
_entity_poly.entity_id
_entity_poly.type
_entity_poly.pdbx_seq_one_letter_code
_entity_poly.pdbx_strand_id
1 'polypeptide(L)'
;EPLPASICKFVVEANKDELVFVHWGRAINQFGSKGFPGREKGFDRDLENMLILSASDKGEAVTGKFGLGFKSVWLASERPTVVSGRLQAEIAGGLLPVPTQNSASKYLRKRMAELLNDNHWPGTGIHLPLSSSNENDLLAPFERVAGVLVAFSRKINTVEIKHHGGRTVSANWHGVALP
;
A
#
# COMPACT_ATOMS: atom_id res chain seq x y z
N GLU A 1 -4.28 14.09 15.69
CA GLU A 1 -2.83 14.31 15.79
C GLU A 1 -2.19 14.06 14.42
N PRO A 2 -1.32 14.97 13.93
CA PRO A 2 -0.67 14.76 12.64
C PRO A 2 0.26 13.52 12.72
N LEU A 3 0.27 12.73 11.65
CA LEU A 3 1.16 11.58 11.56
C LEU A 3 2.61 12.04 11.53
N PRO A 4 3.54 11.36 12.23
CA PRO A 4 4.95 11.64 12.13
C PRO A 4 5.44 11.53 10.67
N ALA A 5 6.34 12.41 10.26
CA ALA A 5 6.89 12.41 8.90
C ALA A 5 7.53 11.07 8.53
N SER A 6 8.09 10.36 9.51
CA SER A 6 8.73 9.05 9.32
C SER A 6 7.77 7.97 8.80
N ILE A 7 6.46 8.08 9.06
CA ILE A 7 5.45 7.12 8.60
C ILE A 7 4.69 7.60 7.35
N CYS A 8 4.89 8.85 6.93
CA CYS A 8 4.31 9.39 5.70
C CYS A 8 5.09 8.92 4.46
N LYS A 9 5.31 7.62 4.37
CA LYS A 9 6.21 6.99 3.41
C LYS A 9 5.53 5.84 2.67
N PHE A 10 5.86 5.71 1.38
CA PHE A 10 5.47 4.59 0.54
C PHE A 10 6.73 3.94 -0.05
N VAL A 11 6.90 2.66 0.16
CA VAL A 11 8.07 1.90 -0.29
C VAL A 11 7.64 0.84 -1.28
N VAL A 12 8.35 0.76 -2.39
CA VAL A 12 8.27 -0.32 -3.37
C VAL A 12 9.62 -1.01 -3.40
N GLU A 13 9.63 -2.32 -3.25
CA GLU A 13 10.82 -3.14 -3.34
C GLU A 13 10.60 -4.19 -4.43
N ALA A 14 11.52 -4.27 -5.37
CA ALA A 14 11.55 -5.30 -6.37
C ALA A 14 12.63 -6.32 -6.03
N ASN A 15 12.24 -7.57 -6.04
CA ASN A 15 13.11 -8.73 -6.11
C ASN A 15 12.89 -9.41 -7.46
N LYS A 16 13.70 -10.37 -7.83
CA LYS A 16 13.73 -10.96 -9.16
C LYS A 16 12.35 -11.32 -9.72
N ASP A 17 11.49 -11.95 -8.91
CA ASP A 17 10.19 -12.48 -9.34
C ASP A 17 9.04 -11.98 -8.46
N GLU A 18 9.23 -10.89 -7.75
CA GLU A 18 8.23 -10.34 -6.83
C GLU A 18 8.34 -8.83 -6.66
N LEU A 19 7.22 -8.20 -6.37
CA LEU A 19 7.15 -6.82 -5.89
C LEU A 19 6.56 -6.78 -4.48
N VAL A 20 7.09 -5.91 -3.66
CA VAL A 20 6.61 -5.64 -2.32
C VAL A 20 6.28 -4.17 -2.19
N PHE A 21 5.08 -3.86 -1.75
CA PHE A 21 4.63 -2.52 -1.43
C PHE A 21 4.40 -2.40 0.06
N VAL A 22 4.90 -1.34 0.66
CA VAL A 22 4.70 -1.07 2.08
C VAL A 22 4.37 0.40 2.29
N HIS A 23 3.34 0.65 3.09
CA HIS A 23 3.04 1.99 3.60
C HIS A 23 2.50 1.91 5.03
N TRP A 24 2.56 3.00 5.75
CA TRP A 24 2.09 3.09 7.13
C TRP A 24 0.87 4.00 7.24
N GLY A 25 0.11 3.81 8.29
CA GLY A 25 -1.13 4.51 8.56
C GLY A 25 -2.17 3.57 9.16
N ARG A 26 -3.42 3.93 9.07
CA ARG A 26 -4.52 3.12 9.54
C ARG A 26 -4.55 1.77 8.81
N ALA A 27 -4.62 0.68 9.55
CA ALA A 27 -4.75 -0.64 8.95
C ALA A 27 -6.12 -0.83 8.28
N ILE A 28 -6.17 -1.72 7.29
CA ILE A 28 -7.41 -2.10 6.59
C ILE A 28 -8.43 -2.60 7.62
N ASN A 29 -9.67 -2.15 7.53
CA ASN A 29 -10.76 -2.44 8.45
C ASN A 29 -10.46 -2.10 9.93
N GLN A 30 -9.50 -1.24 10.20
CA GLN A 30 -9.28 -0.72 11.54
C GLN A 30 -10.29 0.40 11.81
N PHE A 31 -11.34 0.09 12.53
CA PHE A 31 -12.32 1.05 13.03
C PHE A 31 -12.44 0.95 14.55
N GLY A 32 -12.46 2.08 15.20
CA GLY A 32 -12.84 2.30 16.59
C GLY A 32 -12.18 1.49 17.71
N SER A 33 -11.38 2.14 18.48
CA SER A 33 -11.48 2.11 19.94
C SER A 33 -12.57 3.10 20.35
N LYS A 34 -13.14 2.97 21.58
CA LYS A 34 -14.18 3.86 22.12
C LYS A 34 -13.98 5.33 21.69
N GLY A 35 -14.95 5.90 20.95
CA GLY A 35 -14.93 7.29 20.51
C GLY A 35 -14.32 7.55 19.12
N PHE A 36 -13.90 6.55 18.37
CA PHE A 36 -13.38 6.76 17.02
C PHE A 36 -14.51 6.55 15.99
N PRO A 37 -14.87 7.57 15.17
CA PRO A 37 -15.97 7.48 14.18
C PRO A 37 -15.55 6.68 12.96
N GLY A 38 -15.14 5.43 13.14
CA GLY A 38 -14.61 4.62 12.06
C GLY A 38 -15.69 4.04 11.16
N ARG A 39 -16.83 3.60 11.73
CA ARG A 39 -17.95 3.06 10.96
C ARG A 39 -18.68 4.14 10.19
N GLU A 40 -18.90 5.30 10.78
CA GLU A 40 -19.52 6.44 10.13
C GLU A 40 -18.75 6.90 8.88
N LYS A 41 -17.43 6.63 8.84
CA LYS A 41 -16.56 6.89 7.69
C LYS A 41 -16.38 5.68 6.77
N GLY A 42 -17.07 4.57 7.01
CA GLY A 42 -16.96 3.35 6.22
C GLY A 42 -15.64 2.60 6.36
N PHE A 43 -14.88 2.84 7.44
CA PHE A 43 -13.56 2.20 7.64
C PHE A 43 -13.65 0.70 7.96
N ASP A 44 -14.79 0.20 8.34
CA ASP A 44 -15.11 -1.22 8.51
C ASP A 44 -15.25 -1.94 7.16
N ARG A 45 -15.42 -1.20 6.07
CA ARG A 45 -15.62 -1.73 4.72
C ARG A 45 -14.41 -1.54 3.80
N ASP A 46 -13.23 -1.22 4.32
CA ASP A 46 -12.04 -0.99 3.48
C ASP A 46 -11.70 -2.19 2.60
N LEU A 47 -11.70 -3.42 3.16
CA LEU A 47 -11.40 -4.63 2.42
C LEU A 47 -12.46 -4.91 1.35
N GLU A 48 -13.74 -4.75 1.69
CA GLU A 48 -14.84 -4.87 0.75
C GLU A 48 -14.65 -3.89 -0.41
N ASN A 49 -14.45 -2.60 -0.12
CA ASN A 49 -14.22 -1.56 -1.13
C ASN A 49 -12.97 -1.79 -1.97
N MET A 50 -11.97 -2.46 -1.43
CA MET A 50 -10.75 -2.82 -2.15
C MET A 50 -11.01 -3.94 -3.17
N LEU A 51 -11.89 -4.89 -2.85
CA LEU A 51 -12.14 -6.09 -3.65
C LEU A 51 -13.32 -5.95 -4.62
N ILE A 52 -14.37 -5.22 -4.25
CA ILE A 52 -15.57 -5.09 -5.09
C ILE A 52 -15.30 -4.20 -6.30
N LEU A 53 -15.79 -4.66 -7.47
CA LEU A 53 -15.82 -3.89 -8.72
C LEU A 53 -17.05 -2.96 -8.73
N SER A 54 -17.05 -1.91 -7.94
CA SER A 54 -18.13 -0.92 -7.97
C SER A 54 -17.58 0.50 -8.01
N ALA A 55 -18.43 1.44 -8.41
CA ALA A 55 -18.12 2.84 -8.23
C ALA A 55 -17.88 3.11 -6.74
N SER A 56 -16.79 3.77 -6.44
CA SER A 56 -16.44 4.13 -5.07
C SER A 56 -17.46 5.12 -4.52
N ASP A 57 -18.07 4.84 -3.39
CA ASP A 57 -18.93 5.77 -2.63
C ASP A 57 -18.16 6.96 -2.04
N LYS A 58 -16.90 7.12 -2.44
CA LYS A 58 -16.04 8.20 -1.97
C LYS A 58 -16.52 9.54 -2.55
N GLY A 59 -16.81 10.49 -1.67
CA GLY A 59 -17.17 11.85 -2.04
C GLY A 59 -16.07 12.54 -2.88
N GLU A 60 -16.39 13.69 -3.46
CA GLU A 60 -15.56 14.42 -4.44
C GLU A 60 -14.14 14.77 -3.97
N ALA A 61 -13.91 14.83 -2.66
CA ALA A 61 -12.63 15.20 -2.06
C ALA A 61 -11.61 14.06 -1.94
N VAL A 62 -11.91 12.84 -2.42
CA VAL A 62 -11.06 11.66 -2.22
C VAL A 62 -10.55 11.11 -3.55
N THR A 63 -9.25 10.81 -3.61
CA THR A 63 -8.62 10.15 -4.76
C THR A 63 -9.13 8.71 -4.91
N GLY A 64 -9.35 8.24 -6.13
CA GLY A 64 -9.70 6.84 -6.39
C GLY A 64 -11.20 6.57 -6.56
N LYS A 65 -11.90 7.42 -7.29
CA LYS A 65 -13.36 7.33 -7.56
C LYS A 65 -13.81 6.03 -8.25
N PHE A 66 -12.96 5.38 -9.01
CA PHE A 66 -13.35 4.25 -9.87
C PHE A 66 -13.16 2.87 -9.24
N GLY A 67 -12.63 2.79 -8.03
CA GLY A 67 -12.39 1.51 -7.36
C GLY A 67 -11.41 0.57 -8.08
N LEU A 68 -10.60 1.07 -9.01
CA LEU A 68 -9.68 0.27 -9.83
C LEU A 68 -8.27 0.15 -9.24
N GLY A 69 -7.92 0.96 -8.23
CA GLY A 69 -6.55 1.09 -7.74
C GLY A 69 -5.91 -0.24 -7.33
N PHE A 70 -6.51 -0.96 -6.38
CA PHE A 70 -5.96 -2.25 -5.96
C PHE A 70 -6.13 -3.34 -7.03
N LYS A 71 -7.17 -3.24 -7.86
CA LYS A 71 -7.47 -4.25 -8.87
C LYS A 71 -6.45 -4.30 -10.00
N SER A 72 -5.71 -3.22 -10.22
CA SER A 72 -4.62 -3.21 -11.20
C SER A 72 -3.48 -4.17 -10.83
N VAL A 73 -3.37 -4.61 -9.57
CA VAL A 73 -2.37 -5.61 -9.16
C VAL A 73 -2.57 -6.97 -9.86
N TRP A 74 -3.81 -7.28 -10.31
CA TRP A 74 -4.12 -8.51 -11.06
C TRP A 74 -3.46 -8.59 -12.42
N LEU A 75 -3.07 -7.45 -12.97
CA LEU A 75 -2.29 -7.42 -14.21
C LEU A 75 -0.86 -7.94 -14.00
N ALA A 76 -0.37 -7.94 -12.77
CA ALA A 76 0.99 -8.34 -12.43
C ALA A 76 1.05 -9.64 -11.61
N SER A 77 0.00 -9.97 -10.85
CA SER A 77 0.02 -11.09 -9.93
C SER A 77 -1.36 -11.74 -9.77
N GLU A 78 -1.42 -13.04 -9.86
CA GLU A 78 -2.67 -13.82 -9.69
C GLU A 78 -3.04 -14.05 -8.23
N ARG A 79 -2.06 -14.00 -7.32
CA ARG A 79 -2.23 -14.35 -5.91
C ARG A 79 -1.49 -13.39 -4.96
N PRO A 80 -1.85 -12.11 -4.96
CA PRO A 80 -1.24 -11.15 -4.04
C PRO A 80 -1.53 -11.51 -2.59
N THR A 81 -0.52 -11.33 -1.73
CA THR A 81 -0.68 -11.45 -0.29
C THR A 81 -0.77 -10.06 0.33
N VAL A 82 -1.75 -9.84 1.19
CA VAL A 82 -1.99 -8.57 1.90
C VAL A 82 -1.86 -8.80 3.41
N VAL A 83 -1.08 -7.95 4.05
CA VAL A 83 -0.96 -7.89 5.51
C VAL A 83 -1.25 -6.48 5.97
N SER A 84 -2.23 -6.29 6.86
CA SER A 84 -2.59 -4.98 7.38
C SER A 84 -3.22 -5.12 8.76
N GLY A 85 -2.52 -4.69 9.79
CA GLY A 85 -2.98 -4.88 11.15
C GLY A 85 -3.26 -6.36 11.47
N ARG A 86 -4.52 -6.70 11.74
CA ARG A 86 -4.97 -8.08 11.96
C ARG A 86 -5.26 -8.85 10.67
N LEU A 87 -5.49 -8.14 9.58
CA LEU A 87 -5.73 -8.77 8.29
C LEU A 87 -4.45 -9.43 7.80
N GLN A 88 -4.60 -10.68 7.36
CA GLN A 88 -3.54 -11.45 6.74
C GLN A 88 -4.20 -12.43 5.78
N ALA A 89 -4.16 -12.14 4.50
CA ALA A 89 -4.87 -12.87 3.49
C ALA A 89 -4.10 -12.91 2.17
N GLU A 90 -4.24 -14.02 1.47
CA GLU A 90 -3.98 -14.12 0.04
C GLU A 90 -5.27 -13.84 -0.70
N ILE A 91 -5.22 -13.03 -1.75
CA ILE A 91 -6.41 -12.70 -2.53
C ILE A 91 -6.43 -13.60 -3.75
N ALA A 92 -7.26 -14.62 -3.71
CA ALA A 92 -7.38 -15.58 -4.81
C ALA A 92 -8.37 -15.07 -5.88
N GLY A 93 -7.98 -15.17 -7.16
CA GLY A 93 -8.83 -14.84 -8.29
C GLY A 93 -9.37 -13.40 -8.29
N GLY A 94 -8.71 -12.49 -7.60
CA GLY A 94 -9.08 -11.08 -7.59
C GLY A 94 -10.16 -10.67 -6.60
N LEU A 95 -10.86 -11.61 -5.99
CA LEU A 95 -12.07 -11.33 -5.24
C LEU A 95 -12.14 -12.01 -3.88
N LEU A 96 -11.45 -13.15 -3.70
CA LEU A 96 -11.61 -13.98 -2.51
C LEU A 96 -10.43 -13.83 -1.55
N PRO A 97 -10.59 -13.15 -0.41
CA PRO A 97 -9.57 -13.13 0.63
C PRO A 97 -9.54 -14.45 1.36
N VAL A 98 -8.49 -15.22 1.17
CA VAL A 98 -8.23 -16.48 1.86
C VAL A 98 -7.26 -16.19 3.00
N PRO A 99 -7.64 -16.40 4.26
CA PRO A 99 -6.73 -16.24 5.39
C PRO A 99 -5.45 -17.06 5.18
N THR A 100 -4.30 -16.47 5.39
CA THR A 100 -3.03 -17.16 5.16
C THR A 100 -2.00 -16.82 6.23
N GLN A 101 -1.13 -17.77 6.53
CA GLN A 101 0.08 -17.59 7.33
C GLN A 101 1.31 -18.10 6.57
N ASN A 102 1.29 -17.93 5.26
CA ASN A 102 2.37 -18.35 4.37
C ASN A 102 3.69 -17.57 4.62
N SER A 103 4.74 -17.96 3.91
CA SER A 103 6.03 -17.29 4.02
C SER A 103 5.97 -15.82 3.62
N ALA A 104 5.17 -15.47 2.61
CA ALA A 104 5.01 -14.09 2.16
C ALA A 104 4.40 -13.18 3.25
N SER A 105 3.39 -13.67 3.97
CA SER A 105 2.78 -12.88 5.05
C SER A 105 3.74 -12.66 6.23
N LYS A 106 4.56 -13.66 6.56
CA LYS A 106 5.61 -13.53 7.60
C LYS A 106 6.70 -12.58 7.14
N TYR A 107 7.12 -12.68 5.88
CA TYR A 107 8.08 -11.78 5.28
C TYR A 107 7.59 -10.33 5.31
N LEU A 108 6.36 -10.06 4.89
CA LEU A 108 5.78 -8.72 4.92
C LEU A 108 5.80 -8.11 6.32
N ARG A 109 5.41 -8.85 7.35
CA ARG A 109 5.43 -8.36 8.74
C ARG A 109 6.83 -7.97 9.18
N LYS A 110 7.80 -8.83 8.92
CA LYS A 110 9.20 -8.56 9.23
C LYS A 110 9.67 -7.33 8.47
N ARG A 111 9.39 -7.26 7.17
CA ARG A 111 9.87 -6.18 6.32
C ARG A 111 9.27 -4.82 6.67
N MET A 112 7.99 -4.78 7.01
CA MET A 112 7.35 -3.56 7.49
C MET A 112 8.02 -3.01 8.75
N ALA A 113 8.38 -3.88 9.69
CA ALA A 113 9.09 -3.50 10.91
C ALA A 113 10.50 -2.98 10.63
N GLU A 114 11.26 -3.66 9.75
CA GLU A 114 12.62 -3.26 9.38
C GLU A 114 12.66 -1.90 8.67
N LEU A 115 11.73 -1.66 7.75
CA LEU A 115 11.69 -0.44 6.95
C LEU A 115 11.37 0.82 7.76
N LEU A 116 10.63 0.70 8.83
CA LEU A 116 10.28 1.81 9.70
C LEU A 116 11.20 1.91 10.92
N ASN A 117 11.91 0.84 11.24
CA ASN A 117 12.68 0.70 12.49
C ASN A 117 11.83 0.95 13.75
N ASP A 118 10.52 0.76 13.64
CA ASP A 118 9.52 0.96 14.69
C ASP A 118 8.35 0.00 14.47
N ASN A 119 8.11 -0.87 15.46
CA ASN A 119 7.05 -1.88 15.41
C ASN A 119 5.68 -1.34 15.87
N HIS A 120 5.59 -0.09 16.28
CA HIS A 120 4.40 0.47 16.92
C HIS A 120 3.36 0.99 15.91
N TRP A 121 3.78 1.37 14.71
CA TRP A 121 2.87 1.95 13.74
C TRP A 121 2.23 0.89 12.86
N PRO A 122 0.88 0.89 12.79
CA PRO A 122 0.20 0.00 11.86
C PRO A 122 0.53 0.40 10.42
N GLY A 123 0.53 -0.58 9.57
CA GLY A 123 0.79 -0.38 8.15
C GLY A 123 0.12 -1.45 7.31
N THR A 124 0.30 -1.32 6.01
CA THR A 124 -0.14 -2.29 5.01
C THR A 124 1.04 -2.70 4.17
N GLY A 125 1.26 -4.00 4.07
CA GLY A 125 2.20 -4.63 3.18
C GLY A 125 1.45 -5.46 2.13
N ILE A 126 1.88 -5.36 0.88
CA ILE A 126 1.34 -6.13 -0.24
C ILE A 126 2.52 -6.81 -0.94
N HIS A 127 2.42 -8.10 -1.11
CA HIS A 127 3.40 -8.90 -1.85
C HIS A 127 2.75 -9.42 -3.12
N LEU A 128 3.39 -9.20 -4.25
CA LEU A 128 2.96 -9.61 -5.57
C LEU A 128 4.01 -10.59 -6.16
N PRO A 129 3.78 -11.90 -6.13
CA PRO A 129 4.56 -12.80 -6.98
C PRO A 129 4.27 -12.48 -8.44
N LEU A 130 5.30 -12.28 -9.24
CA LEU A 130 5.19 -11.91 -10.65
C LEU A 130 5.13 -13.17 -11.53
N SER A 131 4.10 -13.28 -12.36
CA SER A 131 3.91 -14.48 -13.20
C SER A 131 4.78 -14.45 -14.46
N SER A 132 5.05 -13.28 -15.04
CA SER A 132 5.79 -13.15 -16.30
C SER A 132 6.33 -11.75 -16.59
N SER A 133 6.07 -10.78 -15.73
CA SER A 133 6.45 -9.38 -15.97
C SER A 133 7.90 -9.14 -15.56
N ASN A 134 8.66 -8.44 -16.40
CA ASN A 134 9.96 -7.93 -16.01
C ASN A 134 9.75 -6.80 -14.97
N GLU A 135 10.47 -6.85 -13.87
CA GLU A 135 10.45 -5.81 -12.83
C GLU A 135 10.60 -4.40 -13.43
N ASN A 136 11.49 -4.24 -14.41
CA ASN A 136 11.76 -2.95 -15.04
C ASN A 136 10.55 -2.38 -15.81
N ASP A 137 9.75 -3.25 -16.43
CA ASP A 137 8.55 -2.82 -17.17
C ASP A 137 7.48 -2.28 -16.23
N LEU A 138 7.45 -2.74 -14.99
CA LEU A 138 6.53 -2.28 -13.96
C LEU A 138 7.07 -1.04 -13.21
N LEU A 139 8.36 -1.02 -12.89
CA LEU A 139 8.94 0.04 -12.06
C LEU A 139 9.28 1.30 -12.85
N ALA A 140 9.71 1.23 -14.12
CA ALA A 140 10.10 2.41 -14.88
C ALA A 140 8.95 3.43 -15.08
N PRO A 141 7.69 3.01 -15.37
CA PRO A 141 6.56 3.93 -15.35
C PRO A 141 6.30 4.53 -13.96
N PHE A 142 6.45 3.73 -12.90
CA PHE A 142 6.21 4.18 -11.53
C PHE A 142 7.26 5.20 -11.08
N GLU A 143 8.54 5.01 -11.43
CA GLU A 143 9.60 5.99 -11.15
C GLU A 143 9.30 7.35 -11.75
N ARG A 144 8.80 7.38 -12.99
CA ARG A 144 8.45 8.62 -13.68
C ARG A 144 7.37 9.44 -12.97
N VAL A 145 6.46 8.78 -12.27
CA VAL A 145 5.35 9.45 -11.57
C VAL A 145 5.58 9.60 -10.06
N ALA A 146 6.65 9.06 -9.51
CA ALA A 146 6.91 9.08 -8.07
C ALA A 146 6.90 10.50 -7.47
N GLY A 147 7.52 11.46 -8.16
CA GLY A 147 7.50 12.88 -7.75
C GLY A 147 6.11 13.49 -7.80
N VAL A 148 5.30 13.12 -8.78
CA VAL A 148 3.91 13.55 -8.90
C VAL A 148 3.06 12.97 -7.76
N LEU A 149 3.28 11.70 -7.43
CA LEU A 149 2.57 11.07 -6.30
C LEU A 149 2.84 11.79 -4.98
N VAL A 150 4.10 12.15 -4.71
CA VAL A 150 4.48 12.90 -3.52
C VAL A 150 3.87 14.31 -3.53
N ALA A 151 3.91 15.01 -4.66
CA ALA A 151 3.39 16.38 -4.77
C ALA A 151 1.86 16.46 -4.56
N PHE A 152 1.11 15.45 -5.02
CA PHE A 152 -0.35 15.44 -4.94
C PHE A 152 -0.91 14.61 -3.79
N SER A 153 -0.08 13.87 -3.06
CA SER A 153 -0.51 13.11 -1.90
C SER A 153 -0.64 14.01 -0.66
N ARG A 154 -1.74 13.86 0.07
CA ARG A 154 -1.93 14.55 1.35
C ARG A 154 -1.25 13.85 2.52
N LYS A 155 -0.78 12.62 2.33
CA LYS A 155 -0.34 11.73 3.42
C LYS A 155 1.00 11.06 3.16
N ILE A 156 1.52 11.13 1.95
CA ILE A 156 2.80 10.52 1.57
C ILE A 156 3.77 11.64 1.24
N ASN A 157 4.83 11.76 2.02
CA ASN A 157 5.88 12.73 1.83
C ASN A 157 7.12 12.12 1.16
N THR A 158 7.22 10.81 1.17
CA THR A 158 8.36 10.08 0.62
C THR A 158 7.87 8.86 -0.15
N VAL A 159 8.38 8.68 -1.35
CA VAL A 159 8.27 7.44 -2.13
C VAL A 159 9.69 6.90 -2.33
N GLU A 160 9.92 5.66 -1.93
CA GLU A 160 11.17 4.94 -2.18
C GLU A 160 10.91 3.76 -3.10
N ILE A 161 11.74 3.59 -4.12
CA ILE A 161 11.70 2.47 -5.06
C ILE A 161 13.06 1.80 -5.01
N LYS A 162 13.08 0.54 -4.57
CA LYS A 162 14.28 -0.26 -4.42
C LYS A 162 14.29 -1.37 -5.46
N HIS A 163 15.27 -1.34 -6.33
CA HIS A 163 15.46 -2.34 -7.37
C HIS A 163 16.24 -3.55 -6.87
N HIS A 164 16.01 -4.69 -7.47
CA HIS A 164 16.72 -5.94 -7.20
C HIS A 164 18.25 -5.78 -7.24
N GLY A 165 18.78 -4.98 -8.13
CA GLY A 165 20.22 -4.67 -8.23
C GLY A 165 20.78 -3.71 -7.18
N GLY A 166 20.02 -3.35 -6.14
CA GLY A 166 20.43 -2.45 -5.05
C GLY A 166 20.32 -0.96 -5.37
N ARG A 167 19.90 -0.59 -6.59
CA ARG A 167 19.59 0.81 -6.94
C ARG A 167 18.35 1.25 -6.15
N THR A 168 18.41 2.43 -5.57
CA THR A 168 17.26 3.06 -4.91
C THR A 168 16.97 4.40 -5.56
N VAL A 169 15.72 4.64 -5.89
CA VAL A 169 15.19 5.92 -6.36
C VAL A 169 14.25 6.45 -5.29
N SER A 170 14.38 7.73 -4.94
CA SER A 170 13.48 8.35 -3.96
C SER A 170 12.95 9.68 -4.44
N ALA A 171 11.69 9.95 -4.15
CA ALA A 171 11.07 11.25 -4.31
C ALA A 171 10.60 11.74 -2.94
N ASN A 172 10.98 12.96 -2.57
CA ASN A 172 10.68 13.53 -1.27
C ASN A 172 10.01 14.90 -1.44
N TRP A 173 8.98 15.16 -0.61
CA TRP A 173 8.36 16.47 -0.50
C TRP A 173 8.90 17.19 0.72
N HIS A 174 9.58 18.30 0.49
CA HIS A 174 10.18 19.11 1.57
C HIS A 174 9.27 20.23 2.07
N GLY A 175 8.06 20.35 1.49
CA GLY A 175 7.16 21.46 1.77
C GLY A 175 7.72 22.79 1.23
N VAL A 176 6.93 23.52 0.49
CA VAL A 176 7.18 24.94 0.25
C VAL A 176 6.33 25.67 1.27
N ALA A 177 6.95 26.40 2.19
CA ALA A 177 6.23 27.42 2.93
C ALA A 177 5.72 28.41 1.88
N LEU A 178 4.41 28.44 1.66
CA LEU A 178 3.82 29.51 0.87
C LEU A 178 4.03 30.82 1.64
N PRO A 179 4.45 31.89 0.96
CA PRO A 179 4.65 33.18 1.57
C PRO A 179 3.35 33.73 2.17
#